data_6f8196db1935343f1e87dbf4d29082c1
#
_entry.id   6f8196db1935343f1e87dbf4d29082c1
#
_cell.length_a   1.000
_cell.length_b   1.000
_cell.length_c   1.000
_cell.angle_alpha   90.00
_cell.angle_beta   90.00
_cell.angle_gamma   90.00
#
_symmetry.space_group_name_H-M   'P 1'
#
loop_
_entity.id
_entity.type
_entity.pdbx_description
1 polymer ?
#
loop_
_entity_poly.entity_id
_entity_poly.type
_entity_poly.pdbx_seq_one_letter_code
_entity_poly.pdbx_strand_id
1 'polypeptide(L)'
;EPQARQTDVRAVSASEDLFSGFVFKIQANMDPKHRDRMAFLRICSGKYKKGMKIKQVRTGKLMRISDAVGFKAGSRISLDAAEAGDIIGFHNHGSIQIGDTFTEGEQLRFAGIPYFAPELFKRIRLRDPLKAKQLRMGIKQLSEEGSMQVFFPLENNDIIVGAIGQLQFDLVVHRLK
;
A
#
# COMPACT_ATOMS: atom_id res chain seq x y z
N GLU A 1 -14.27 4.40 21.07
CA GLU A 1 -13.43 5.48 20.49
C GLU A 1 -12.15 4.88 19.93
N PRO A 2 -11.67 5.40 18.79
CA PRO A 2 -10.38 4.96 18.25
C PRO A 2 -9.25 5.34 19.21
N GLN A 3 -8.36 4.40 19.47
CA GLN A 3 -7.20 4.64 20.35
C GLN A 3 -6.18 5.56 19.67
N ALA A 4 -5.48 6.39 20.47
CA ALA A 4 -4.36 7.20 20.00
C ALA A 4 -3.27 6.32 19.35
N ARG A 5 -2.64 6.83 18.30
CA ARG A 5 -1.61 6.14 17.53
C ARG A 5 -0.25 6.80 17.71
N GLN A 6 0.76 5.98 17.93
CA GLN A 6 2.14 6.47 18.09
C GLN A 6 2.76 6.78 16.72
N THR A 7 3.51 7.87 16.71
CA THR A 7 4.34 8.27 15.57
C THR A 7 5.79 8.41 16.03
N ASP A 8 6.68 8.75 15.10
CA ASP A 8 8.08 9.04 15.37
C ASP A 8 8.29 10.33 16.20
N VAL A 9 7.28 11.20 16.27
CA VAL A 9 7.37 12.51 16.94
C VAL A 9 6.50 12.56 18.20
N ARG A 10 5.24 12.10 18.13
CA ARG A 10 4.25 12.18 19.20
C ARG A 10 3.14 11.14 19.07
N ALA A 11 2.31 11.04 20.08
CA ALA A 11 1.03 10.35 19.94
C ALA A 11 0.01 11.25 19.21
N VAL A 12 -0.79 10.68 18.31
CA VAL A 12 -1.89 11.33 17.59
C VAL A 12 -3.20 10.83 18.15
N SER A 13 -4.03 11.74 18.65
CA SER A 13 -5.39 11.42 19.15
C SER A 13 -6.40 11.45 18.00
N ALA A 14 -7.38 10.55 18.08
CA ALA A 14 -8.50 10.55 17.13
C ALA A 14 -9.36 11.83 17.20
N SER A 15 -9.31 12.56 18.31
CA SER A 15 -10.05 13.82 18.53
C SER A 15 -9.39 15.05 17.93
N GLU A 16 -8.21 14.93 17.33
CA GLU A 16 -7.54 16.07 16.69
C GLU A 16 -8.26 16.48 15.40
N ASP A 17 -8.30 17.77 15.12
CA ASP A 17 -9.04 18.32 13.98
C ASP A 17 -8.33 18.09 12.63
N LEU A 18 -7.00 18.08 12.64
CA LEU A 18 -6.21 17.91 11.42
C LEU A 18 -6.18 16.44 10.97
N PHE A 19 -6.39 16.25 9.68
CA PHE A 19 -6.34 14.92 9.09
C PHE A 19 -4.95 14.30 9.18
N SER A 20 -4.91 13.08 9.66
CA SER A 20 -3.75 12.20 9.52
C SER A 20 -4.19 10.75 9.35
N GLY A 21 -3.36 9.96 8.66
CA GLY A 21 -3.61 8.54 8.46
C GLY A 21 -2.42 7.85 7.82
N PHE A 22 -2.46 6.53 7.79
CA PHE A 22 -1.41 5.72 7.19
C PHE A 22 -1.95 4.58 6.32
N VAL A 23 -1.20 4.24 5.29
CA VAL A 23 -1.50 3.11 4.41
C VAL A 23 -1.00 1.83 5.07
N PHE A 24 -1.91 0.91 5.36
CA PHE A 24 -1.57 -0.38 5.98
C PHE A 24 -1.63 -1.55 4.99
N LYS A 25 -2.27 -1.34 3.82
CA LYS A 25 -2.43 -2.38 2.81
C LYS A 25 -2.46 -1.75 1.41
N ILE A 26 -1.88 -2.45 0.45
CA ILE A 26 -2.09 -2.21 -0.98
C ILE A 26 -2.63 -3.50 -1.59
N GLN A 27 -3.65 -3.38 -2.41
CA GLN A 27 -4.17 -4.48 -3.21
C GLN A 27 -4.02 -4.11 -4.67
N ALA A 28 -3.24 -4.91 -5.41
CA ALA A 28 -3.13 -4.80 -6.84
C ALA A 28 -4.12 -5.79 -7.49
N ASN A 29 -4.89 -5.29 -8.45
CA ASN A 29 -5.69 -6.16 -9.29
C ASN A 29 -4.80 -6.69 -10.42
N MET A 30 -4.63 -7.99 -10.50
CA MET A 30 -3.82 -8.63 -11.54
C MET A 30 -4.61 -8.89 -12.83
N ASP A 31 -5.88 -8.46 -12.90
CA ASP A 31 -6.64 -8.51 -14.15
C ASP A 31 -5.96 -7.61 -15.21
N PRO A 32 -5.57 -8.14 -16.37
CA PRO A 32 -4.97 -7.36 -17.45
C PRO A 32 -5.84 -6.21 -17.95
N LYS A 33 -7.16 -6.30 -17.75
CA LYS A 33 -8.15 -5.29 -18.16
C LYS A 33 -8.29 -4.16 -17.14
N HIS A 34 -7.99 -4.42 -15.88
CA HIS A 34 -8.15 -3.46 -14.79
C HIS A 34 -6.83 -3.33 -14.02
N ARG A 35 -6.02 -2.36 -14.39
CA ARG A 35 -4.74 -2.06 -13.72
C ARG A 35 -4.92 -1.28 -12.41
N ASP A 36 -5.99 -1.55 -11.72
CA ASP A 36 -6.32 -0.85 -10.48
C ASP A 36 -5.45 -1.34 -9.35
N ARG A 37 -4.70 -0.42 -8.78
CA ARG A 37 -4.05 -0.60 -7.49
C ARG A 37 -4.80 0.25 -6.49
N MET A 38 -5.18 -0.34 -5.39
CA MET A 38 -5.90 0.36 -4.33
C MET A 38 -5.03 0.40 -3.08
N ALA A 39 -4.82 1.59 -2.55
CA ALA A 39 -4.23 1.79 -1.25
C ALA A 39 -5.35 1.90 -0.21
N PHE A 40 -5.20 1.18 0.90
CA PHE A 40 -6.10 1.22 2.04
C PHE A 40 -5.43 2.03 3.15
N LEU A 41 -6.05 3.15 3.49
CA LEU A 41 -5.59 4.07 4.49
C LEU A 41 -6.53 4.03 5.70
N ARG A 42 -5.96 3.89 6.90
CA ARG A 42 -6.68 4.12 8.15
C ARG A 42 -6.54 5.57 8.56
N ILE A 43 -7.65 6.24 8.77
CA ILE A 43 -7.68 7.59 9.32
C ILE A 43 -7.39 7.51 10.82
N CYS A 44 -6.42 8.28 11.29
CA CYS A 44 -6.00 8.31 12.69
C CYS A 44 -6.50 9.55 13.42
N SER A 45 -6.65 10.68 12.72
CA SER A 45 -7.21 11.93 13.25
C SER A 45 -7.90 12.72 12.15
N GLY A 46 -8.72 13.67 12.55
CA GLY A 46 -9.44 14.57 11.65
C GLY A 46 -10.48 13.88 10.79
N LYS A 47 -10.83 14.53 9.68
CA LYS A 47 -11.87 14.07 8.76
C LYS A 47 -11.38 14.11 7.31
N TYR A 48 -11.60 13.04 6.60
CA TYR A 48 -11.50 13.05 5.15
C TYR A 48 -12.70 13.78 4.55
N LYS A 49 -12.46 14.65 3.57
CA LYS A 49 -13.49 15.25 2.71
C LYS A 49 -13.08 15.06 1.26
N LYS A 50 -14.04 14.72 0.41
CA LYS A 50 -13.81 14.50 -1.02
C LYS A 50 -13.08 15.68 -1.66
N GLY A 51 -12.00 15.39 -2.37
CA GLY A 51 -11.19 16.39 -3.05
C GLY A 51 -10.23 17.16 -2.15
N MET A 52 -10.09 16.81 -0.87
CA MET A 52 -9.10 17.43 0.01
C MET A 52 -7.67 17.15 -0.48
N LYS A 53 -6.78 18.08 -0.19
CA LYS A 53 -5.35 17.94 -0.47
C LYS A 53 -4.65 17.46 0.79
N ILE A 54 -3.91 16.39 0.67
CA ILE A 54 -3.10 15.82 1.76
C ILE A 54 -1.65 15.65 1.30
N LYS A 55 -0.74 15.71 2.23
CA LYS A 55 0.69 15.56 2.00
C LYS A 55 1.12 14.12 2.27
N GLN A 56 1.72 13.48 1.28
CA GLN A 56 2.44 12.22 1.47
C GLN A 56 3.79 12.54 2.14
N VAL A 57 3.92 12.22 3.41
CA VAL A 57 5.07 12.65 4.23
C VAL A 57 6.40 12.14 3.68
N ARG A 58 6.48 10.87 3.23
CA ARG A 58 7.71 10.27 2.70
C ARG A 58 8.27 11.01 1.49
N THR A 59 7.42 11.48 0.58
CA THR A 59 7.84 12.13 -0.67
C THR A 59 7.72 13.66 -0.64
N GLY A 60 7.04 14.20 0.38
CA GLY A 60 6.73 15.64 0.49
C GLY A 60 5.65 16.12 -0.52
N LYS A 61 5.12 15.24 -1.37
CA LYS A 61 4.16 15.60 -2.42
C LYS A 61 2.77 15.81 -1.87
N LEU A 62 2.10 16.85 -2.37
CA LEU A 62 0.67 17.05 -2.17
C LEU A 62 -0.12 16.18 -3.15
N MET A 63 -1.10 15.47 -2.62
CA MET A 63 -2.04 14.65 -3.39
C MET A 63 -3.46 15.11 -3.13
N ARG A 64 -4.30 15.03 -4.14
CA ARG A 64 -5.75 15.22 -4.01
C ARG A 64 -6.43 13.86 -4.06
N ILE A 65 -7.23 13.53 -3.03
CA ILE A 65 -8.06 12.34 -3.04
C ILE A 65 -9.49 12.76 -3.42
N SER A 66 -9.89 12.44 -4.65
CA SER A 66 -11.21 12.78 -5.20
C SER A 66 -12.19 11.61 -5.25
N ASP A 67 -11.68 10.39 -5.13
CA ASP A 67 -12.40 9.15 -5.42
C ASP A 67 -12.19 8.09 -4.32
N ALA A 68 -12.19 8.53 -3.07
CA ALA A 68 -12.13 7.60 -1.95
C ALA A 68 -13.38 6.69 -1.94
N VAL A 69 -13.15 5.42 -1.64
CA VAL A 69 -14.18 4.41 -1.49
C VAL A 69 -14.15 3.81 -0.10
N GLY A 70 -15.33 3.53 0.42
CA GLY A 70 -15.53 2.68 1.58
C GLY A 70 -15.97 1.28 1.16
N PHE A 71 -16.02 0.40 2.14
CA PHE A 71 -16.42 -1.00 1.95
C PHE A 71 -17.56 -1.33 2.88
N LYS A 72 -18.71 -1.69 2.32
CA LYS A 72 -19.89 -2.09 3.09
C LYS A 72 -20.44 -3.39 2.50
N ALA A 73 -20.53 -4.41 3.33
CA ALA A 73 -21.07 -5.72 2.94
C ALA A 73 -20.49 -6.28 1.61
N GLY A 74 -19.17 -6.13 1.41
CA GLY A 74 -18.48 -6.60 0.20
C GLY A 74 -18.59 -5.69 -1.03
N SER A 75 -19.38 -4.61 -0.96
CA SER A 75 -19.53 -3.64 -2.04
C SER A 75 -18.67 -2.40 -1.81
N ARG A 76 -18.15 -1.81 -2.90
CA ARG A 76 -17.45 -0.52 -2.87
C ARG A 76 -18.48 0.61 -2.96
N ILE A 77 -18.39 1.56 -2.06
CA ILE A 77 -19.22 2.76 -2.06
C ILE A 77 -18.34 4.01 -2.14
N SER A 78 -18.71 4.98 -2.97
CA SER A 78 -18.01 6.27 -3.00
C SER A 78 -18.24 7.00 -1.68
N LEU A 79 -17.18 7.63 -1.15
CA LEU A 79 -17.23 8.38 0.10
C LEU A 79 -17.02 9.86 -0.16
N ASP A 80 -17.95 10.68 0.34
CA ASP A 80 -17.79 12.14 0.36
C ASP A 80 -17.07 12.61 1.63
N ALA A 81 -17.18 11.85 2.72
CA ALA A 81 -16.48 12.08 3.99
C ALA A 81 -16.23 10.79 4.75
N ALA A 82 -15.22 10.80 5.63
CA ALA A 82 -14.91 9.73 6.58
C ALA A 82 -14.17 10.32 7.79
N GLU A 83 -14.23 9.62 8.93
CA GLU A 83 -13.74 10.13 10.21
C GLU A 83 -12.59 9.28 10.76
N ALA A 84 -11.95 9.77 11.82
CA ALA A 84 -10.92 9.03 12.53
C ALA A 84 -11.44 7.65 12.98
N GLY A 85 -10.67 6.60 12.66
CA GLY A 85 -11.06 5.20 12.86
C GLY A 85 -11.56 4.51 11.59
N ASP A 86 -12.02 5.26 10.60
CA ASP A 86 -12.46 4.69 9.33
C ASP A 86 -11.28 4.23 8.46
N ILE A 87 -11.60 3.34 7.53
CA ILE A 87 -10.70 2.88 6.48
C ILE A 87 -11.25 3.34 5.14
N ILE A 88 -10.43 4.09 4.41
CA ILE A 88 -10.75 4.50 3.04
C ILE A 88 -9.82 3.84 2.04
N GLY A 89 -10.34 3.45 0.90
CA GLY A 89 -9.56 2.99 -0.25
C GLY A 89 -9.48 4.10 -1.31
N PHE A 90 -8.35 4.24 -1.97
CA PHE A 90 -8.19 5.15 -3.11
C PHE A 90 -7.13 4.63 -4.09
N HIS A 91 -7.21 5.13 -5.32
CA HIS A 91 -6.33 4.66 -6.38
C HIS A 91 -4.85 4.96 -6.10
N ASN A 92 -4.01 3.93 -6.27
CA ASN A 92 -2.57 4.06 -6.20
C ASN A 92 -1.96 3.97 -7.60
N HIS A 93 -1.46 5.07 -8.10
CA HIS A 93 -0.75 5.14 -9.38
C HIS A 93 0.71 4.63 -9.31
N GLY A 94 1.08 3.91 -8.23
CA GLY A 94 2.40 3.31 -8.04
C GLY A 94 3.40 4.14 -7.23
N SER A 95 2.96 5.29 -6.68
CA SER A 95 3.80 6.14 -5.82
C SER A 95 3.59 5.89 -4.32
N ILE A 96 2.50 5.23 -3.94
CA ILE A 96 2.11 4.97 -2.56
C ILE A 96 2.64 3.60 -2.14
N GLN A 97 3.18 3.52 -0.94
CA GLN A 97 3.72 2.31 -0.33
C GLN A 97 3.01 2.01 0.99
N ILE A 98 3.05 0.73 1.40
CA ILE A 98 2.61 0.35 2.74
C ILE A 98 3.51 1.10 3.75
N GLY A 99 2.89 1.67 4.78
CA GLY A 99 3.57 2.51 5.76
C GLY A 99 3.60 4.00 5.43
N ASP A 100 3.20 4.40 4.23
CA ASP A 100 3.11 5.82 3.91
C ASP A 100 2.12 6.54 4.81
N THR A 101 2.57 7.62 5.40
CA THR A 101 1.76 8.52 6.20
C THR A 101 1.28 9.70 5.35
N PHE A 102 0.04 10.07 5.55
CA PHE A 102 -0.62 11.22 4.94
C PHE A 102 -1.14 12.17 5.99
N THR A 103 -0.89 13.48 5.83
CA THR A 103 -1.30 14.53 6.77
C THR A 103 -1.76 15.78 6.04
N GLU A 104 -2.42 16.71 6.76
CA GLU A 104 -2.72 18.07 6.29
C GLU A 104 -1.53 19.01 6.42
N GLY A 105 -0.31 18.53 6.58
CA GLY A 105 0.91 19.35 6.57
C GLY A 105 1.94 18.99 7.61
N GLU A 106 1.54 18.34 8.69
CA GLU A 106 2.44 17.91 9.76
C GLU A 106 3.44 16.85 9.26
N GLN A 107 4.67 16.94 9.73
CA GLN A 107 5.75 15.99 9.43
C GLN A 107 5.84 14.96 10.56
N LEU A 108 5.11 13.86 10.40
CA LEU A 108 5.15 12.73 11.32
C LEU A 108 4.99 11.41 10.55
N ARG A 109 5.42 10.30 11.12
CA ARG A 109 5.25 8.97 10.55
C ARG A 109 4.66 8.03 11.58
N PHE A 110 3.59 7.34 11.22
CA PHE A 110 3.01 6.34 12.10
C PHE A 110 3.94 5.14 12.26
N ALA A 111 4.14 4.73 13.52
CA ALA A 111 4.96 3.59 13.91
C ALA A 111 4.11 2.29 14.01
N GLY A 112 4.80 1.16 14.14
CA GLY A 112 4.17 -0.13 14.47
C GLY A 112 3.56 -0.89 13.29
N ILE A 113 3.83 -0.48 12.04
CA ILE A 113 3.51 -1.32 10.88
C ILE A 113 4.59 -2.39 10.80
N PRO A 114 4.23 -3.68 10.96
CA PRO A 114 5.24 -4.73 10.97
C PRO A 114 5.88 -4.87 9.58
N TYR A 115 7.19 -4.86 9.56
CA TYR A 115 7.99 -5.16 8.39
C TYR A 115 8.84 -6.38 8.68
N PHE A 116 8.59 -7.48 7.98
CA PHE A 116 9.30 -8.72 8.18
C PHE A 116 10.38 -8.89 7.11
N ALA A 117 11.61 -9.13 7.54
CA ALA A 117 12.67 -9.50 6.61
C ALA A 117 12.39 -10.89 6.02
N PRO A 118 12.69 -11.12 4.73
CA PRO A 118 12.53 -12.43 4.14
C PRO A 118 13.54 -13.42 4.71
N GLU A 119 13.08 -14.65 4.97
CA GLU A 119 13.91 -15.76 5.45
C GLU A 119 14.27 -16.73 4.32
N LEU A 120 13.43 -16.80 3.29
CA LEU A 120 13.61 -17.69 2.15
C LEU A 120 13.78 -16.87 0.87
N PHE A 121 14.69 -17.30 0.00
CA PHE A 121 14.95 -16.64 -1.28
C PHE A 121 14.85 -17.65 -2.43
N LYS A 122 14.20 -17.22 -3.53
CA LYS A 122 14.10 -18.01 -4.76
C LYS A 122 14.43 -17.15 -5.97
N ARG A 123 15.20 -17.73 -6.91
CA ARG A 123 15.44 -17.11 -8.21
C ARG A 123 14.29 -17.43 -9.16
N ILE A 124 13.76 -16.41 -9.80
CA ILE A 124 12.76 -16.58 -10.85
C ILE A 124 13.48 -16.80 -12.19
N ARG A 125 13.13 -17.89 -12.85
CA ARG A 125 13.56 -18.18 -14.22
C ARG A 125 12.37 -18.03 -15.16
N LEU A 126 12.52 -17.16 -16.15
CA LEU A 126 11.54 -16.99 -17.19
C LEU A 126 11.65 -18.12 -18.22
N ARG A 127 10.54 -18.85 -18.43
CA ARG A 127 10.49 -19.92 -19.44
C ARG A 127 10.24 -19.38 -20.85
N ASP A 128 9.43 -18.33 -20.96
CA ASP A 128 9.03 -17.71 -22.22
C ASP A 128 9.49 -16.25 -22.26
N PRO A 129 10.50 -15.89 -23.07
CA PRO A 129 10.99 -14.53 -23.18
C PRO A 129 9.94 -13.50 -23.58
N LEU A 130 8.90 -13.87 -24.32
CA LEU A 130 7.83 -12.98 -24.75
C LEU A 130 6.99 -12.48 -23.58
N LYS A 131 6.93 -13.23 -22.49
CA LYS A 131 6.21 -12.85 -21.25
C LYS A 131 7.05 -12.05 -20.25
N ALA A 132 8.28 -11.67 -20.59
CA ALA A 132 9.19 -10.96 -19.67
C ALA A 132 8.58 -9.69 -19.08
N LYS A 133 7.94 -8.86 -19.91
CA LYS A 133 7.29 -7.62 -19.48
C LYS A 133 6.12 -7.88 -18.53
N GLN A 134 5.30 -8.88 -18.85
CA GLN A 134 4.15 -9.28 -18.02
C GLN A 134 4.61 -9.81 -16.66
N LEU A 135 5.61 -10.69 -16.65
CA LEU A 135 6.21 -11.22 -15.42
C LEU A 135 6.75 -10.10 -14.53
N ARG A 136 7.53 -9.17 -15.07
CA ARG A 136 8.08 -8.03 -14.31
C ARG A 136 6.97 -7.17 -13.70
N MET A 137 5.89 -6.94 -14.44
CA MET A 137 4.73 -6.19 -13.93
C MET A 137 4.02 -6.95 -12.79
N GLY A 138 3.75 -8.24 -12.95
CA GLY A 138 3.11 -9.05 -11.92
C GLY A 138 3.95 -9.12 -10.63
N ILE A 139 5.26 -9.34 -10.77
CA ILE A 139 6.19 -9.36 -9.64
C ILE A 139 6.20 -8.00 -8.91
N LYS A 140 6.23 -6.90 -9.65
CA LYS A 140 6.19 -5.56 -9.06
C LYS A 140 4.90 -5.33 -8.28
N GLN A 141 3.76 -5.73 -8.82
CA GLN A 141 2.45 -5.62 -8.14
C GLN A 141 2.41 -6.44 -6.85
N LEU A 142 2.89 -7.68 -6.87
CA LEU A 142 2.95 -8.53 -5.69
C LEU A 142 3.89 -7.98 -4.61
N SER A 143 4.99 -7.36 -5.01
CA SER A 143 5.91 -6.66 -4.09
C SER A 143 5.25 -5.43 -3.46
N GLU A 144 4.51 -4.65 -4.24
CA GLU A 144 3.77 -3.48 -3.75
C GLU A 144 2.66 -3.85 -2.75
N GLU A 145 2.05 -5.03 -2.92
CA GLU A 145 1.09 -5.59 -1.95
C GLU A 145 1.74 -6.08 -0.65
N GLY A 146 3.07 -6.14 -0.59
CA GLY A 146 3.80 -6.68 0.55
C GLY A 146 3.77 -8.21 0.65
N SER A 147 3.30 -8.91 -0.39
CA SER A 147 3.24 -10.38 -0.41
C SER A 147 4.62 -11.02 -0.47
N MET A 148 5.61 -10.32 -1.00
CA MET A 148 7.01 -10.73 -1.10
C MET A 148 7.91 -9.52 -1.30
N GLN A 149 9.21 -9.70 -1.11
CA GLN A 149 10.22 -8.71 -1.50
C GLN A 149 10.90 -9.12 -2.81
N VAL A 150 11.26 -8.15 -3.62
CA VAL A 150 11.91 -8.37 -4.92
C VAL A 150 13.26 -7.69 -4.93
N PHE A 151 14.28 -8.42 -5.34
CA PHE A 151 15.66 -7.96 -5.44
C PHE A 151 16.14 -8.12 -6.89
N PHE A 152 16.78 -7.09 -7.39
CA PHE A 152 17.45 -7.08 -8.69
C PHE A 152 18.94 -6.93 -8.43
N PRO A 153 19.73 -8.02 -8.54
CA PRO A 153 21.17 -7.94 -8.40
C PRO A 153 21.79 -6.97 -9.41
N LEU A 154 22.81 -6.23 -8.99
CA LEU A 154 23.47 -5.25 -9.84
C LEU A 154 24.34 -5.91 -10.93
N GLU A 155 24.81 -7.13 -10.68
CA GLU A 155 25.77 -7.83 -11.53
C GLU A 155 25.12 -8.66 -12.65
N ASN A 156 23.84 -8.92 -12.57
CA ASN A 156 23.12 -9.74 -13.56
C ASN A 156 21.63 -9.35 -13.67
N ASN A 157 20.95 -9.93 -14.64
CA ASN A 157 19.52 -9.69 -14.87
C ASN A 157 18.59 -10.67 -14.10
N ASP A 158 19.09 -11.30 -13.06
CA ASP A 158 18.29 -12.21 -12.25
C ASP A 158 17.19 -11.46 -11.50
N ILE A 159 16.11 -12.14 -11.23
CA ILE A 159 15.05 -11.67 -10.34
C ILE A 159 15.02 -12.62 -9.15
N ILE A 160 15.34 -12.08 -7.98
CA ILE A 160 15.31 -12.83 -6.73
C ILE A 160 14.09 -12.37 -5.95
N VAL A 161 13.29 -13.30 -5.46
CA VAL A 161 12.15 -13.03 -4.59
C VAL A 161 12.42 -13.60 -3.22
N GLY A 162 12.13 -12.77 -2.21
CA GLY A 162 12.26 -13.13 -0.81
C GLY A 162 10.88 -13.17 -0.13
N ALA A 163 10.67 -14.16 0.71
CA ALA A 163 9.45 -14.36 1.48
C ALA A 163 9.77 -14.93 2.87
N ILE A 164 8.84 -14.82 3.80
CA ILE A 164 9.00 -15.37 5.15
C ILE A 164 8.81 -16.88 5.15
N GLY A 165 7.91 -17.39 4.29
CA GLY A 165 7.59 -18.81 4.27
C GLY A 165 7.22 -19.34 2.88
N GLN A 166 7.21 -20.67 2.75
CA GLN A 166 6.94 -21.38 1.50
C GLN A 166 5.57 -21.04 0.91
N LEU A 167 4.54 -20.90 1.75
CA LEU A 167 3.18 -20.61 1.30
C LEU A 167 3.07 -19.31 0.51
N GLN A 168 3.89 -18.30 0.84
CA GLN A 168 3.93 -17.05 0.07
C GLN A 168 4.43 -17.30 -1.36
N PHE A 169 5.43 -18.16 -1.55
CA PHE A 169 5.88 -18.53 -2.90
C PHE A 169 4.80 -19.27 -3.68
N ASP A 170 4.06 -20.18 -3.04
CA ASP A 170 2.99 -20.92 -3.69
C ASP A 170 1.88 -19.96 -4.16
N LEU A 171 1.51 -18.99 -3.33
CA LEU A 171 0.57 -17.93 -3.69
C LEU A 171 1.10 -17.09 -4.88
N VAL A 172 2.37 -16.68 -4.83
CA VAL A 172 3.00 -15.91 -5.91
C VAL A 172 2.98 -16.69 -7.23
N VAL A 173 3.35 -17.97 -7.21
CA VAL A 173 3.34 -18.82 -8.41
C VAL A 173 1.91 -18.97 -8.95
N HIS A 174 0.92 -19.13 -8.08
CA HIS A 174 -0.49 -19.23 -8.49
C HIS A 174 -0.96 -17.93 -9.16
N ARG A 175 -0.59 -16.78 -8.63
CA ARG A 175 -1.00 -15.47 -9.16
C ARG A 175 -0.25 -15.01 -10.41
N LEU A 176 0.90 -15.62 -10.72
CA LEU A 176 1.71 -15.32 -11.91
C LEU A 176 1.41 -16.26 -13.10
N LYS A 177 0.60 -17.28 -12.93
CA LYS A 177 0.12 -18.17 -13.99
C LYS A 177 -1.03 -17.56 -14.76
#